data_75c84942b6dfcb1aa4d71ae4272cf866
#
_entry.id   75c84942b6dfcb1aa4d71ae4272cf866
#
_cell.length_a   1.000
_cell.length_b   1.000
_cell.length_c   1.000
_cell.angle_alpha   90.00
_cell.angle_beta   90.00
_cell.angle_gamma   90.00
#
_symmetry.space_group_name_H-M   'P 1'
#
loop_
_entity.id
_entity.type
_entity.pdbx_description
1 polymer ?
#
loop_
_entity_poly.entity_id
_entity_poly.type
_entity_poly.pdbx_seq_one_letter_code
_entity_poly.pdbx_strand_id
1 'polypeptide(L)'
;VVLFFSLLMSCTHPDDSPVPVDPEKQNAPFVVKVYNVSSVSATVEIQPFDTESPYYMDIMPASDFEQAQKYGFDDYMTYLLETLGSQTGKGRNEVIEMISSYGNDGFIVTTLKPESRYYAVAVGINDSGMTTTDVVYEEFTTLEQAMSDNVLEITASGITSTHSKINVKVSNGDPYILAIEPTNCMAGLGGEAIADYIIQSNIAWGGLEQITYTGDQQIEFEGKAGWEYSIVAFGYQGGVVTSDVTVYEFTMGEGGNPASCTFNFGFEAEKWEMYLNVEPSMNDVVYICNIVKKTDLDVLTDATGNKHEALNECLETLIEELIADCGSRERVVDLISMMGSQQFNIKYEYATEYVQWAVPVDQDGNPTADFSVSEVFMTPAEEKSDASLSIVSYRVFNGSELATLYPSDFKVAKGYAVVELIVKPSESAVKWWSYIALDDLTSYPEQTIIKNILQAPTDEGMTRQLIVSFWGTNTIMGVAQDANGKYGPLLLEVVQLDKNNVTPASEL
;
A
#
# COMPACT_ATOMS: atom_id res chain seq x y z
N VAL A 1 -10.56 -16.09 0.15
CA VAL A 1 -10.80 -15.93 1.60
C VAL A 1 -10.19 -14.60 1.98
N VAL A 2 -11.02 -13.60 2.19
CA VAL A 2 -10.58 -12.27 2.65
C VAL A 2 -10.55 -12.33 4.17
N LEU A 3 -9.37 -12.40 4.75
CA LEU A 3 -9.18 -12.24 6.19
C LEU A 3 -9.31 -10.75 6.53
N PHE A 4 -10.38 -10.37 7.20
CA PHE A 4 -10.56 -9.03 7.73
C PHE A 4 -9.69 -8.85 8.98
N PHE A 5 -8.69 -7.99 8.87
CA PHE A 5 -7.92 -7.52 10.01
C PHE A 5 -8.71 -6.37 10.66
N SER A 6 -9.45 -6.64 11.72
CA SER A 6 -9.96 -5.56 12.57
C SER A 6 -8.81 -5.02 13.41
N LEU A 7 -8.43 -3.75 13.20
CA LEU A 7 -7.52 -3.03 14.10
C LEU A 7 -8.12 -3.05 15.52
N LEU A 8 -7.47 -3.76 16.43
CA LEU A 8 -7.79 -3.78 17.84
C LEU A 8 -7.51 -2.39 18.44
N MET A 9 -8.53 -1.56 18.58
CA MET A 9 -8.47 -0.40 19.47
C MET A 9 -8.81 -0.85 20.89
N SER A 10 -7.77 -0.90 21.73
CA SER A 10 -7.93 -1.07 23.18
C SER A 10 -8.74 0.09 23.76
N CYS A 11 -9.93 -0.16 24.23
CA CYS A 11 -10.74 0.80 25.00
C CYS A 11 -10.76 0.44 26.48
N THR A 12 -10.58 1.45 27.30
CA THR A 12 -10.56 1.49 28.76
C THR A 12 -11.72 0.79 29.43
N HIS A 13 -11.39 0.06 30.49
CA HIS A 13 -12.24 -0.75 31.38
C HIS A 13 -13.58 -0.16 31.79
N PRO A 14 -14.63 -0.98 31.76
CA PRO A 14 -15.76 -0.85 32.70
C PRO A 14 -15.63 -1.87 33.84
N ASP A 15 -15.89 -1.35 35.03
CA ASP A 15 -16.27 -1.96 36.32
C ASP A 15 -15.93 -3.43 36.63
N ASP A 16 -15.06 -3.63 37.64
CA ASP A 16 -14.57 -4.90 38.20
C ASP A 16 -15.62 -5.70 39.04
N SER A 17 -16.87 -5.77 38.67
CA SER A 17 -17.85 -6.57 39.40
C SER A 17 -17.92 -8.01 38.87
N PRO A 18 -17.71 -9.05 39.69
CA PRO A 18 -17.80 -10.44 39.22
C PRO A 18 -19.24 -10.81 38.82
N VAL A 19 -19.38 -11.20 37.57
CA VAL A 19 -20.66 -11.67 37.01
C VAL A 19 -20.97 -13.09 37.49
N PRO A 20 -22.24 -13.44 37.82
CA PRO A 20 -22.61 -14.80 38.18
C PRO A 20 -22.36 -15.76 37.03
N VAL A 21 -21.53 -16.77 37.22
CA VAL A 21 -21.22 -17.82 36.25
C VAL A 21 -22.34 -18.88 36.29
N ASP A 22 -22.83 -19.28 35.12
CA ASP A 22 -23.75 -20.41 34.95
C ASP A 22 -23.10 -21.69 35.47
N PRO A 23 -23.77 -22.46 36.37
CA PRO A 23 -23.19 -23.67 36.97
C PRO A 23 -22.74 -24.74 35.97
N GLU A 24 -23.29 -24.78 34.76
CA GLU A 24 -22.88 -25.72 33.69
C GLU A 24 -21.55 -25.34 33.00
N LYS A 25 -21.10 -24.08 33.14
CA LYS A 25 -19.82 -23.58 32.56
C LYS A 25 -18.66 -23.51 33.59
N GLN A 26 -18.81 -24.09 34.77
CA GLN A 26 -17.86 -23.97 35.91
C GLN A 26 -16.47 -24.58 35.67
N ASN A 27 -16.24 -25.31 34.56
CA ASN A 27 -14.95 -25.92 34.21
C ASN A 27 -14.43 -25.44 32.82
N ALA A 28 -15.08 -24.49 32.18
CA ALA A 28 -14.61 -23.96 30.90
C ALA A 28 -13.40 -23.05 31.11
N PRO A 29 -12.34 -23.09 30.26
CA PRO A 29 -11.16 -22.27 30.42
C PRO A 29 -11.42 -20.77 30.21
N PHE A 30 -12.53 -20.42 29.60
CA PHE A 30 -12.95 -19.03 29.31
C PHE A 30 -14.44 -18.80 29.55
N VAL A 31 -14.81 -17.55 29.82
CA VAL A 31 -16.17 -17.05 29.62
C VAL A 31 -16.15 -16.14 28.41
N VAL A 32 -16.93 -16.48 27.37
CA VAL A 32 -17.11 -15.68 26.15
C VAL A 32 -18.50 -15.08 26.23
N LYS A 33 -18.63 -13.77 25.97
CA LYS A 33 -19.91 -13.05 25.93
C LYS A 33 -19.98 -12.20 24.69
N VAL A 34 -21.16 -12.18 24.04
CA VAL A 34 -21.47 -11.33 22.92
C VAL A 34 -22.69 -10.48 23.25
N TYR A 35 -22.59 -9.18 23.02
CA TYR A 35 -23.70 -8.25 23.26
C TYR A 35 -23.62 -7.04 22.32
N ASN A 36 -24.61 -6.16 22.37
CA ASN A 36 -24.74 -5.02 21.44
C ASN A 36 -24.64 -5.44 19.97
N VAL A 37 -25.23 -6.59 19.63
CA VAL A 37 -25.25 -7.08 18.25
C VAL A 37 -26.11 -6.15 17.40
N SER A 38 -25.55 -5.63 16.32
CA SER A 38 -26.23 -4.88 15.27
C SER A 38 -26.23 -5.67 13.95
N SER A 39 -26.61 -5.02 12.86
CA SER A 39 -26.48 -5.61 11.52
C SER A 39 -25.03 -5.86 11.09
N VAL A 40 -24.09 -5.08 11.61
CA VAL A 40 -22.68 -5.06 11.14
C VAL A 40 -21.66 -5.04 12.27
N SER A 41 -22.10 -5.03 13.51
CA SER A 41 -21.20 -4.96 14.66
C SER A 41 -21.67 -5.85 15.82
N ALA A 42 -20.72 -6.21 16.66
CA ALA A 42 -20.96 -6.84 17.95
C ALA A 42 -19.85 -6.47 18.93
N THR A 43 -20.17 -6.47 20.24
CA THR A 43 -19.18 -6.35 21.31
C THR A 43 -18.92 -7.73 21.87
N VAL A 44 -17.64 -8.10 22.01
CA VAL A 44 -17.20 -9.38 22.56
C VAL A 44 -16.37 -9.12 23.82
N GLU A 45 -16.65 -9.86 24.89
CA GLU A 45 -15.82 -9.92 26.09
C GLU A 45 -15.33 -11.35 26.33
N ILE A 46 -14.05 -11.48 26.63
CA ILE A 46 -13.39 -12.73 26.98
C ILE A 46 -12.82 -12.62 28.39
N GLN A 47 -13.18 -13.57 29.25
CA GLN A 47 -12.67 -13.67 30.62
C GLN A 47 -12.01 -15.05 30.80
N PRO A 48 -10.66 -15.16 30.71
CA PRO A 48 -9.96 -16.41 31.00
C PRO A 48 -9.95 -16.69 32.50
N PHE A 49 -10.00 -18.00 32.90
CA PHE A 49 -9.77 -18.37 34.27
C PHE A 49 -8.29 -18.32 34.68
N ASP A 50 -7.39 -18.53 33.72
CA ASP A 50 -5.96 -18.29 33.87
C ASP A 50 -5.58 -16.99 33.15
N THR A 51 -5.33 -15.93 33.92
CA THR A 51 -5.05 -14.60 33.40
C THR A 51 -3.59 -14.40 32.95
N GLU A 52 -2.70 -15.34 33.24
CA GLU A 52 -1.27 -15.26 32.95
C GLU A 52 -0.90 -16.00 31.66
N SER A 53 -1.71 -16.95 31.23
CA SER A 53 -1.47 -17.71 30.02
C SER A 53 -2.01 -17.02 28.77
N PRO A 54 -1.28 -17.09 27.63
CA PRO A 54 -1.73 -16.50 26.38
C PRO A 54 -2.90 -17.26 25.78
N TYR A 55 -3.79 -16.53 25.13
CA TYR A 55 -4.89 -17.09 24.36
C TYR A 55 -5.14 -16.34 23.05
N TYR A 56 -5.73 -17.03 22.11
CA TYR A 56 -6.25 -16.46 20.87
C TYR A 56 -7.74 -16.20 20.99
N MET A 57 -8.21 -15.08 20.48
CA MET A 57 -9.62 -14.73 20.34
C MET A 57 -9.94 -14.19 18.96
N ASP A 58 -11.15 -14.49 18.47
CA ASP A 58 -11.60 -14.02 17.16
C ASP A 58 -13.14 -14.06 17.06
N ILE A 59 -13.68 -13.41 16.00
CA ILE A 59 -15.03 -13.63 15.51
C ILE A 59 -14.95 -14.32 14.16
N MET A 60 -15.37 -15.56 14.10
CA MET A 60 -15.31 -16.39 12.92
C MET A 60 -16.67 -16.48 12.23
N PRO A 61 -16.76 -16.31 10.89
CA PRO A 61 -17.93 -16.70 10.14
C PRO A 61 -18.28 -18.19 10.42
N ALA A 62 -19.55 -18.52 10.43
CA ALA A 62 -19.99 -19.89 10.77
C ALA A 62 -19.34 -20.96 9.87
N SER A 63 -19.14 -20.66 8.57
CA SER A 63 -18.45 -21.56 7.64
C SER A 63 -17.03 -21.91 8.08
N ASP A 64 -16.29 -20.93 8.54
CA ASP A 64 -14.87 -21.04 8.89
C ASP A 64 -14.72 -21.75 10.24
N PHE A 65 -15.59 -21.42 11.19
CA PHE A 65 -15.66 -22.12 12.49
C PHE A 65 -16.03 -23.60 12.33
N GLU A 66 -17.04 -23.92 11.52
CA GLU A 66 -17.43 -25.30 11.22
C GLU A 66 -16.31 -26.10 10.53
N GLN A 67 -15.52 -25.45 9.66
CA GLN A 67 -14.32 -26.05 9.08
C GLN A 67 -13.23 -26.29 10.13
N ALA A 68 -12.94 -25.30 10.99
CA ALA A 68 -11.96 -25.46 12.07
C ALA A 68 -12.36 -26.57 13.05
N GLN A 69 -13.65 -26.71 13.37
CA GLN A 69 -14.12 -27.84 14.18
C GLN A 69 -13.95 -29.20 13.49
N LYS A 70 -14.17 -29.24 12.17
CA LYS A 70 -14.12 -30.50 11.41
C LYS A 70 -12.69 -31.02 11.23
N TYR A 71 -11.73 -30.12 10.95
CA TYR A 71 -10.34 -30.48 10.63
C TYR A 71 -9.41 -30.39 11.84
N GLY A 72 -9.81 -29.71 12.90
CA GLY A 72 -9.04 -29.45 14.12
C GLY A 72 -8.59 -27.99 14.21
N PHE A 73 -8.67 -27.43 15.42
CA PHE A 73 -8.31 -26.04 15.65
C PHE A 73 -6.80 -25.80 15.54
N ASP A 74 -5.97 -26.81 15.78
CA ASP A 74 -4.52 -26.72 15.55
C ASP A 74 -4.16 -26.56 14.06
N ASP A 75 -4.90 -27.23 13.17
CA ASP A 75 -4.74 -27.05 11.71
C ASP A 75 -5.16 -25.64 11.28
N TYR A 76 -6.26 -25.13 11.84
CA TYR A 76 -6.71 -23.74 11.63
C TYR A 76 -5.66 -22.74 12.11
N MET A 77 -5.12 -22.89 13.32
CA MET A 77 -4.07 -22.02 13.85
C MET A 77 -2.81 -22.04 12.98
N THR A 78 -2.42 -23.21 12.49
CA THR A 78 -1.28 -23.33 11.58
C THR A 78 -1.51 -22.54 10.29
N TYR A 79 -2.68 -22.72 9.66
CA TYR A 79 -3.08 -21.98 8.46
C TYR A 79 -3.14 -20.46 8.71
N LEU A 80 -3.72 -20.03 9.85
CA LEU A 80 -3.80 -18.62 10.24
C LEU A 80 -2.41 -17.99 10.36
N LEU A 81 -1.49 -18.66 11.08
CA LEU A 81 -0.13 -18.17 11.30
C LEU A 81 0.68 -18.07 9.99
N GLU A 82 0.54 -19.04 9.08
CA GLU A 82 1.17 -19.02 7.77
C GLU A 82 0.61 -17.88 6.90
N THR A 83 -0.72 -17.71 6.91
CA THR A 83 -1.38 -16.66 6.13
C THR A 83 -0.99 -15.27 6.62
N LEU A 84 -1.06 -15.02 7.93
CA LEU A 84 -0.67 -13.73 8.52
C LEU A 84 0.83 -13.46 8.36
N GLY A 85 1.68 -14.47 8.49
CA GLY A 85 3.11 -14.35 8.23
C GLY A 85 3.39 -13.93 6.79
N SER A 86 2.70 -14.53 5.83
CA SER A 86 2.81 -14.20 4.41
C SER A 86 2.30 -12.78 4.09
N GLN A 87 1.18 -12.38 4.69
CA GLN A 87 0.58 -11.05 4.44
C GLN A 87 1.36 -9.91 5.11
N THR A 88 1.93 -10.14 6.29
CA THR A 88 2.61 -9.11 7.07
C THR A 88 4.13 -9.11 6.88
N GLY A 89 4.69 -10.13 6.22
CA GLY A 89 6.13 -10.34 6.14
C GLY A 89 6.78 -10.69 7.48
N LYS A 90 5.99 -11.03 8.52
CA LYS A 90 6.48 -11.33 9.88
C LYS A 90 6.78 -12.80 10.07
N GLY A 91 7.77 -13.08 10.93
CA GLY A 91 8.10 -14.42 11.35
C GLY A 91 7.01 -15.04 12.26
N ARG A 92 6.92 -16.39 12.30
CA ARG A 92 5.89 -17.11 13.07
C ARG A 92 5.75 -16.61 14.52
N ASN A 93 6.85 -16.38 15.22
CA ASN A 93 6.83 -15.93 16.62
C ASN A 93 6.24 -14.54 16.78
N GLU A 94 6.51 -13.63 15.83
CA GLU A 94 5.95 -12.28 15.85
C GLU A 94 4.46 -12.29 15.55
N VAL A 95 4.03 -13.20 14.67
CA VAL A 95 2.60 -13.39 14.40
C VAL A 95 1.89 -13.95 15.63
N ILE A 96 2.49 -14.93 16.33
CA ILE A 96 1.93 -15.48 17.57
C ILE A 96 1.81 -14.38 18.64
N GLU A 97 2.83 -13.55 18.83
CA GLU A 97 2.79 -12.43 19.77
C GLU A 97 1.70 -11.42 19.39
N MET A 98 1.51 -11.17 18.08
CA MET A 98 0.50 -10.23 17.55
C MET A 98 -0.94 -10.71 17.80
N ILE A 99 -1.19 -12.02 17.76
CA ILE A 99 -2.54 -12.60 17.94
C ILE A 99 -2.83 -13.06 19.38
N SER A 100 -1.85 -12.93 20.28
CA SER A 100 -1.99 -13.36 21.68
C SER A 100 -2.60 -12.28 22.55
N SER A 101 -3.63 -12.64 23.31
CA SER A 101 -4.22 -11.83 24.37
C SER A 101 -3.93 -12.44 25.74
N TYR A 102 -4.00 -11.62 26.78
CA TYR A 102 -3.78 -11.99 28.20
C TYR A 102 -4.82 -11.33 29.09
N GLY A 103 -5.18 -11.99 30.18
CA GLY A 103 -6.15 -11.45 31.13
C GLY A 103 -7.53 -11.21 30.53
N ASN A 104 -8.37 -10.43 31.19
CA ASN A 104 -9.66 -10.03 30.64
C ASN A 104 -9.45 -9.09 29.46
N ASP A 105 -10.09 -9.41 28.35
CA ASP A 105 -9.99 -8.60 27.13
C ASP A 105 -11.35 -8.52 26.44
N GLY A 106 -11.52 -7.53 25.55
CA GLY A 106 -12.74 -7.36 24.79
C GLY A 106 -12.56 -6.38 23.66
N PHE A 107 -13.36 -6.54 22.63
CA PHE A 107 -13.28 -5.71 21.44
C PHE A 107 -14.66 -5.49 20.81
N ILE A 108 -14.76 -4.45 20.02
CA ILE A 108 -15.90 -4.17 19.17
C ILE A 108 -15.49 -4.47 17.73
N VAL A 109 -16.22 -5.37 17.07
CA VAL A 109 -16.09 -5.57 15.62
C VAL A 109 -17.17 -4.76 14.92
N THR A 110 -16.83 -4.13 13.78
CA THR A 110 -17.74 -3.24 13.02
C THR A 110 -17.84 -3.61 11.54
N THR A 111 -17.30 -4.77 11.15
CA THR A 111 -17.18 -5.22 9.76
C THR A 111 -17.92 -6.53 9.50
N LEU A 112 -18.91 -6.85 10.33
CA LEU A 112 -19.73 -8.05 10.15
C LEU A 112 -20.73 -7.85 9.00
N LYS A 113 -21.12 -8.95 8.35
CA LYS A 113 -22.18 -8.94 7.34
C LYS A 113 -23.55 -9.04 8.04
N PRO A 114 -24.58 -8.34 7.55
CA PRO A 114 -25.92 -8.49 8.05
C PRO A 114 -26.46 -9.92 7.90
N GLU A 115 -27.45 -10.28 8.74
CA GLU A 115 -28.16 -11.58 8.73
C GLU A 115 -27.22 -12.79 8.65
N SER A 116 -26.02 -12.64 9.19
CA SER A 116 -24.96 -13.65 9.10
C SER A 116 -24.63 -14.23 10.46
N ARG A 117 -24.42 -15.55 10.48
CA ARG A 117 -24.08 -16.31 11.69
C ARG A 117 -22.57 -16.32 11.93
N TYR A 118 -22.18 -15.98 13.15
CA TYR A 118 -20.80 -15.91 13.62
C TYR A 118 -20.61 -16.65 14.94
N TYR A 119 -19.36 -16.98 15.22
CA TYR A 119 -18.90 -17.51 16.51
C TYR A 119 -17.82 -16.60 17.08
N ALA A 120 -18.03 -16.05 18.26
CA ALA A 120 -16.96 -15.47 19.05
C ALA A 120 -16.22 -16.59 19.75
N VAL A 121 -14.92 -16.72 19.53
CA VAL A 121 -14.11 -17.86 20.00
C VAL A 121 -12.98 -17.41 20.90
N ALA A 122 -12.62 -18.25 21.88
CA ALA A 122 -11.41 -18.11 22.67
C ALA A 122 -10.78 -19.49 22.88
N VAL A 123 -9.44 -19.56 22.76
CA VAL A 123 -8.67 -20.79 22.95
C VAL A 123 -7.28 -20.46 23.47
N GLY A 124 -6.82 -21.14 24.52
CA GLY A 124 -5.45 -21.03 25.02
C GLY A 124 -4.44 -21.49 23.96
N ILE A 125 -3.35 -20.79 23.81
CA ILE A 125 -2.27 -21.11 22.88
C ILE A 125 -0.91 -21.13 23.59
N ASN A 126 0.06 -21.84 23.02
CA ASN A 126 1.44 -21.87 23.49
C ASN A 126 2.37 -21.05 22.59
N ASP A 127 3.64 -20.96 22.95
CA ASP A 127 4.69 -20.23 22.20
C ASP A 127 4.89 -20.74 20.76
N SER A 128 4.32 -21.90 20.40
CA SER A 128 4.32 -22.44 19.04
C SER A 128 3.01 -22.14 18.29
N GLY A 129 2.06 -21.47 18.94
CA GLY A 129 0.73 -21.14 18.39
C GLY A 129 -0.22 -22.33 18.32
N MET A 130 0.08 -23.45 19.04
CA MET A 130 -0.79 -24.61 19.14
C MET A 130 -1.74 -24.46 20.32
N THR A 131 -2.94 -25.04 20.21
CA THR A 131 -3.96 -24.95 21.26
C THR A 131 -3.53 -25.65 22.54
N THR A 132 -3.85 -25.05 23.68
CA THR A 132 -3.58 -25.62 25.03
C THR A 132 -4.84 -25.92 25.82
N THR A 133 -5.98 -25.47 25.35
CA THR A 133 -7.30 -25.68 25.96
C THR A 133 -8.31 -26.13 24.92
N ASP A 134 -9.48 -26.59 25.39
CA ASP A 134 -10.65 -26.67 24.50
C ASP A 134 -11.07 -25.27 24.04
N VAL A 135 -11.64 -25.19 22.82
CA VAL A 135 -12.19 -23.96 22.26
C VAL A 135 -13.50 -23.63 22.94
N VAL A 136 -13.60 -22.44 23.50
CA VAL A 136 -14.86 -21.91 24.04
C VAL A 136 -15.41 -20.88 23.07
N TYR A 137 -16.71 -20.94 22.81
CA TYR A 137 -17.35 -20.06 21.86
C TYR A 137 -18.76 -19.65 22.28
N GLU A 138 -19.22 -18.53 21.71
CA GLU A 138 -20.60 -18.06 21.78
C GLU A 138 -21.08 -17.79 20.35
N GLU A 139 -22.20 -18.41 19.97
CA GLU A 139 -22.84 -18.22 18.66
C GLU A 139 -23.75 -16.99 18.70
N PHE A 140 -23.69 -16.18 17.65
CA PHE A 140 -24.63 -15.07 17.45
C PHE A 140 -24.95 -14.86 15.97
N THR A 141 -26.06 -14.19 15.71
CA THR A 141 -26.45 -13.79 14.36
C THR A 141 -26.63 -12.26 14.34
N THR A 142 -26.01 -11.61 13.36
CA THR A 142 -26.19 -10.17 13.14
C THR A 142 -27.63 -9.85 12.71
N LEU A 143 -28.08 -8.64 13.02
CA LEU A 143 -29.43 -8.20 12.67
C LEU A 143 -29.55 -7.92 11.17
N GLU A 144 -30.78 -7.81 10.68
CA GLU A 144 -31.08 -7.30 9.34
C GLU A 144 -30.60 -5.86 9.21
N GLN A 145 -30.03 -5.51 8.05
CA GLN A 145 -29.65 -4.13 7.75
C GLN A 145 -30.85 -3.31 7.37
N ALA A 146 -31.15 -2.28 8.16
CA ALA A 146 -32.17 -1.33 7.78
C ALA A 146 -31.72 -0.53 6.54
N MET A 147 -32.60 -0.47 5.53
CA MET A 147 -32.40 0.42 4.39
C MET A 147 -32.59 1.87 4.83
N SER A 148 -31.75 2.77 4.28
CA SER A 148 -31.88 4.21 4.49
C SER A 148 -32.93 4.78 3.57
N ASP A 149 -33.75 5.67 4.07
CA ASP A 149 -34.70 6.50 3.29
C ASP A 149 -34.09 7.86 2.89
N ASN A 150 -32.77 8.00 3.04
CA ASN A 150 -32.05 9.22 2.66
C ASN A 150 -32.14 9.46 1.15
N VAL A 151 -32.70 10.61 0.79
CA VAL A 151 -32.78 11.05 -0.61
C VAL A 151 -31.56 11.92 -0.90
N LEU A 152 -30.81 11.55 -1.91
CA LEU A 152 -29.58 12.24 -2.33
C LEU A 152 -29.84 13.04 -3.60
N GLU A 153 -29.87 14.38 -3.49
CA GLU A 153 -30.05 15.30 -4.63
C GLU A 153 -28.68 15.85 -5.04
N ILE A 154 -28.22 15.47 -6.24
CA ILE A 154 -26.91 15.84 -6.77
C ILE A 154 -27.06 16.90 -7.85
N THR A 155 -26.19 17.92 -7.82
CA THR A 155 -26.12 18.94 -8.88
C THR A 155 -24.66 19.35 -9.11
N ALA A 156 -24.32 19.64 -10.38
CA ALA A 156 -23.05 20.27 -10.75
C ALA A 156 -23.30 21.71 -11.22
N SER A 157 -22.42 22.63 -10.90
CA SER A 157 -22.52 24.05 -11.25
C SER A 157 -21.15 24.69 -11.43
N GLY A 158 -21.08 25.87 -12.06
CA GLY A 158 -19.82 26.58 -12.28
C GLY A 158 -18.83 25.80 -13.14
N ILE A 159 -19.34 24.98 -14.06
CA ILE A 159 -18.55 24.09 -14.90
C ILE A 159 -17.69 24.90 -15.86
N THR A 160 -16.38 24.70 -15.81
CA THR A 160 -15.35 25.22 -16.73
C THR A 160 -14.61 24.07 -17.38
N SER A 161 -13.57 24.34 -18.17
CA SER A 161 -12.72 23.28 -18.74
C SER A 161 -11.91 22.49 -17.70
N THR A 162 -11.72 23.02 -16.49
CA THR A 162 -10.86 22.42 -15.46
C THR A 162 -11.50 22.28 -14.09
N HIS A 163 -12.58 23.01 -13.79
CA HIS A 163 -13.19 23.05 -12.46
C HIS A 163 -14.69 22.99 -12.54
N SER A 164 -15.30 22.39 -11.52
CA SER A 164 -16.73 22.44 -11.27
C SER A 164 -17.02 22.35 -9.78
N LYS A 165 -18.24 22.73 -9.40
CA LYS A 165 -18.78 22.67 -8.05
C LYS A 165 -19.84 21.60 -7.97
N ILE A 166 -19.61 20.62 -7.15
CA ILE A 166 -20.58 19.53 -6.89
C ILE A 166 -21.30 19.84 -5.58
N ASN A 167 -22.62 19.81 -5.61
CA ASN A 167 -23.44 19.97 -4.43
C ASN A 167 -24.30 18.73 -4.25
N VAL A 168 -24.30 18.18 -3.05
CA VAL A 168 -25.17 17.08 -2.64
C VAL A 168 -26.03 17.56 -1.48
N LYS A 169 -27.34 17.45 -1.62
CA LYS A 169 -28.31 17.67 -0.55
C LYS A 169 -28.91 16.36 -0.12
N VAL A 170 -29.07 16.20 1.17
CA VAL A 170 -29.59 14.97 1.77
C VAL A 170 -30.86 15.24 2.58
N SER A 171 -31.77 14.26 2.63
CA SER A 171 -33.02 14.39 3.39
C SER A 171 -32.88 14.05 4.88
N ASN A 172 -31.81 13.31 5.26
CA ASN A 172 -31.53 12.93 6.64
C ASN A 172 -30.02 12.86 6.92
N GLY A 173 -29.63 12.39 8.09
CA GLY A 173 -28.21 12.33 8.51
C GLY A 173 -27.52 10.97 8.32
N ASP A 174 -28.13 10.03 7.60
CA ASP A 174 -27.54 8.72 7.37
C ASP A 174 -26.27 8.83 6.51
N PRO A 175 -25.25 8.01 6.77
CA PRO A 175 -24.00 8.06 6.03
C PRO A 175 -24.18 7.57 4.60
N TYR A 176 -23.43 8.18 3.68
CA TYR A 176 -23.45 7.83 2.27
C TYR A 176 -22.04 7.97 1.65
N ILE A 177 -21.78 7.15 0.62
CA ILE A 177 -20.60 7.30 -0.26
C ILE A 177 -20.93 8.35 -1.31
N LEU A 178 -19.93 9.17 -1.64
CA LEU A 178 -19.92 10.11 -2.75
C LEU A 178 -18.59 9.97 -3.50
N ALA A 179 -18.65 9.55 -4.75
CA ALA A 179 -17.52 9.41 -5.64
C ALA A 179 -17.75 10.12 -6.97
N ILE A 180 -16.70 10.54 -7.62
CA ILE A 180 -16.73 11.17 -8.96
C ILE A 180 -15.74 10.39 -9.83
N GLU A 181 -16.24 9.80 -10.91
CA GLU A 181 -15.46 8.96 -11.81
C GLU A 181 -15.69 9.38 -13.26
N PRO A 182 -14.71 9.19 -14.17
CA PRO A 182 -15.00 9.30 -15.59
C PRO A 182 -16.12 8.33 -16.00
N THR A 183 -17.12 8.82 -16.73
CA THR A 183 -18.33 8.05 -17.03
C THR A 183 -18.01 6.74 -17.78
N ASN A 184 -17.03 6.76 -18.68
CA ASN A 184 -16.62 5.57 -19.44
C ASN A 184 -16.03 4.45 -18.57
N CYS A 185 -15.44 4.74 -17.41
CA CYS A 185 -14.96 3.73 -16.46
C CYS A 185 -16.09 2.84 -15.90
N MET A 186 -17.33 3.31 -15.93
CA MET A 186 -18.50 2.59 -15.44
C MET A 186 -19.49 2.22 -16.57
N ALA A 187 -19.05 2.30 -17.82
CA ALA A 187 -19.92 2.06 -18.97
C ALA A 187 -20.57 0.66 -18.93
N GLY A 188 -21.89 0.63 -19.05
CA GLY A 188 -22.66 -0.62 -19.07
C GLY A 188 -22.93 -1.24 -17.70
N LEU A 189 -22.48 -0.64 -16.60
CA LEU A 189 -22.79 -1.10 -15.24
C LEU A 189 -24.19 -0.63 -14.81
N GLY A 190 -24.92 -1.49 -14.10
CA GLY A 190 -26.17 -1.14 -13.39
C GLY A 190 -25.88 -0.65 -11.96
N GLY A 191 -26.92 -0.15 -11.26
CA GLY A 191 -26.76 0.49 -9.95
C GLY A 191 -25.96 -0.30 -8.93
N GLU A 192 -26.28 -1.59 -8.71
CA GLU A 192 -25.55 -2.45 -7.77
C GLU A 192 -24.08 -2.64 -8.22
N ALA A 193 -23.84 -2.91 -9.51
CA ALA A 193 -22.49 -3.07 -10.06
C ALA A 193 -21.68 -1.76 -10.00
N ILE A 194 -22.32 -0.58 -10.09
CA ILE A 194 -21.67 0.72 -9.89
C ILE A 194 -21.23 0.86 -8.44
N ALA A 195 -22.10 0.52 -7.48
CA ALA A 195 -21.72 0.57 -6.06
C ALA A 195 -20.53 -0.35 -5.77
N ASP A 196 -20.57 -1.58 -6.27
CA ASP A 196 -19.46 -2.54 -6.11
C ASP A 196 -18.16 -2.02 -6.74
N TYR A 197 -18.24 -1.43 -7.94
CA TYR A 197 -17.09 -0.83 -8.61
C TYR A 197 -16.45 0.29 -7.76
N ILE A 198 -17.26 1.24 -7.26
CA ILE A 198 -16.79 2.33 -6.41
C ILE A 198 -16.15 1.79 -5.12
N ILE A 199 -16.80 0.83 -4.47
CA ILE A 199 -16.29 0.21 -3.23
C ILE A 199 -14.93 -0.47 -3.49
N GLN A 200 -14.82 -1.33 -4.51
CA GLN A 200 -13.59 -2.07 -4.79
C GLN A 200 -12.43 -1.15 -5.21
N SER A 201 -12.71 -0.16 -6.04
CA SER A 201 -11.70 0.81 -6.49
C SER A 201 -11.11 1.62 -5.33
N ASN A 202 -11.92 1.96 -4.32
CA ASN A 202 -11.47 2.81 -3.22
C ASN A 202 -10.85 2.02 -2.05
N ILE A 203 -11.19 0.76 -1.85
CA ILE A 203 -10.50 -0.10 -0.84
C ILE A 203 -9.00 -0.18 -1.13
N ALA A 204 -8.62 -0.28 -2.41
CA ALA A 204 -7.21 -0.38 -2.82
C ALA A 204 -6.40 0.91 -2.57
N TRP A 205 -7.04 2.09 -2.49
CA TRP A 205 -6.38 3.41 -2.46
C TRP A 205 -6.48 4.18 -1.13
N GLY A 206 -6.84 3.54 -0.05
CA GLY A 206 -6.82 4.20 1.27
C GLY A 206 -8.14 4.22 2.01
N GLY A 207 -9.10 3.45 1.53
CA GLY A 207 -10.34 3.15 2.24
C GLY A 207 -11.50 4.09 1.94
N LEU A 208 -12.67 3.56 2.20
CA LEU A 208 -13.95 4.23 1.95
C LEU A 208 -14.23 5.42 2.87
N GLU A 209 -13.45 5.57 3.96
CA GLU A 209 -13.64 6.65 4.93
C GLU A 209 -13.49 8.04 4.30
N GLN A 210 -12.61 8.18 3.30
CA GLN A 210 -12.34 9.46 2.63
C GLN A 210 -13.49 9.93 1.73
N ILE A 211 -14.34 9.00 1.26
CA ILE A 211 -15.48 9.26 0.39
C ILE A 211 -16.81 8.99 1.08
N THR A 212 -16.82 8.73 2.40
CA THR A 212 -18.02 8.56 3.20
C THR A 212 -18.37 9.87 3.90
N TYR A 213 -19.59 10.35 3.68
CA TYR A 213 -20.08 11.63 4.17
C TYR A 213 -21.38 11.48 4.96
N THR A 214 -21.70 12.52 5.74
CA THR A 214 -23.00 12.72 6.37
C THR A 214 -23.45 14.16 6.16
N GLY A 215 -24.74 14.40 6.01
CA GLY A 215 -25.29 15.72 5.75
C GLY A 215 -24.93 16.29 4.36
N ASP A 216 -25.33 17.54 4.13
CA ASP A 216 -25.10 18.23 2.85
C ASP A 216 -23.61 18.41 2.56
N GLN A 217 -23.21 18.25 1.29
CA GLN A 217 -21.83 18.43 0.86
C GLN A 217 -21.72 19.44 -0.28
N GLN A 218 -20.62 20.18 -0.29
CA GLN A 218 -20.17 21.00 -1.41
C GLN A 218 -18.69 20.69 -1.67
N ILE A 219 -18.37 20.18 -2.85
CA ILE A 219 -17.02 19.76 -3.24
C ILE A 219 -16.59 20.56 -4.47
N GLU A 220 -15.39 21.13 -4.42
CA GLU A 220 -14.70 21.65 -5.61
C GLU A 220 -14.05 20.46 -6.31
N PHE A 221 -14.36 20.25 -7.56
CA PHE A 221 -13.84 19.17 -8.39
C PHE A 221 -12.97 19.72 -9.51
N GLU A 222 -11.81 19.13 -9.67
CA GLU A 222 -10.90 19.36 -10.79
C GLU A 222 -11.04 18.20 -11.78
N GLY A 223 -11.44 18.51 -13.01
CA GLY A 223 -11.67 17.52 -14.07
C GLY A 223 -10.92 17.88 -15.34
N LYS A 224 -10.90 16.94 -16.28
CA LYS A 224 -10.25 17.09 -17.57
C LYS A 224 -11.20 17.71 -18.58
N ALA A 225 -10.70 18.65 -19.38
CA ALA A 225 -11.50 19.40 -20.34
C ALA A 225 -12.21 18.49 -21.34
N GLY A 226 -13.51 18.74 -21.55
CA GLY A 226 -14.35 17.99 -22.47
C GLY A 226 -14.73 16.59 -22.01
N TRP A 227 -14.22 16.12 -20.86
CA TRP A 227 -14.52 14.78 -20.36
C TRP A 227 -15.86 14.72 -19.64
N GLU A 228 -16.53 13.58 -19.76
CA GLU A 228 -17.77 13.29 -19.07
C GLU A 228 -17.51 12.56 -17.75
N TYR A 229 -18.12 13.03 -16.69
CA TYR A 229 -17.99 12.49 -15.34
C TYR A 229 -19.34 12.08 -14.77
N SER A 230 -19.35 11.00 -14.02
CA SER A 230 -20.48 10.54 -13.23
C SER A 230 -20.22 10.78 -11.76
N ILE A 231 -21.10 11.53 -11.12
CA ILE A 231 -21.17 11.68 -9.67
C ILE A 231 -22.07 10.57 -9.16
N VAL A 232 -21.51 9.68 -8.36
CA VAL A 232 -22.18 8.51 -7.80
C VAL A 232 -22.37 8.69 -6.31
N ALA A 233 -23.60 8.54 -5.82
CA ALA A 233 -23.88 8.56 -4.39
C ALA A 233 -24.86 7.47 -4.00
N PHE A 234 -24.62 6.82 -2.87
CA PHE A 234 -25.49 5.79 -2.31
C PHE A 234 -25.28 5.67 -0.80
N GLY A 235 -26.35 5.35 -0.07
CA GLY A 235 -26.26 5.08 1.36
C GLY A 235 -25.29 3.93 1.66
N TYR A 236 -24.42 4.11 2.64
CA TYR A 236 -23.42 3.12 3.00
C TYR A 236 -23.14 3.17 4.50
N GLN A 237 -23.35 2.05 5.17
CA GLN A 237 -23.14 1.95 6.61
C GLN A 237 -22.61 0.57 6.97
N GLY A 238 -21.50 0.55 7.72
CA GLY A 238 -20.94 -0.66 8.29
C GLY A 238 -20.57 -1.74 7.25
N GLY A 239 -20.12 -1.35 6.07
CA GLY A 239 -19.68 -2.30 5.04
C GLY A 239 -20.77 -2.71 4.05
N VAL A 240 -21.98 -2.16 4.15
CA VAL A 240 -23.09 -2.52 3.25
C VAL A 240 -23.75 -1.30 2.63
N VAL A 241 -24.23 -1.48 1.40
CA VAL A 241 -25.05 -0.50 0.68
C VAL A 241 -26.43 -0.46 1.30
N THR A 242 -26.92 0.73 1.67
CA THR A 242 -28.18 0.92 2.39
C THR A 242 -29.24 1.70 1.62
N SER A 243 -28.96 2.18 0.41
CA SER A 243 -29.92 2.82 -0.47
C SER A 243 -29.67 2.50 -1.94
N ASP A 244 -30.62 2.83 -2.80
CA ASP A 244 -30.38 2.81 -4.24
C ASP A 244 -29.23 3.75 -4.62
N VAL A 245 -28.56 3.43 -5.74
CA VAL A 245 -27.47 4.25 -6.29
C VAL A 245 -28.06 5.40 -7.10
N THR A 246 -27.67 6.62 -6.74
CA THR A 246 -27.97 7.84 -7.49
C THR A 246 -26.77 8.20 -8.34
N VAL A 247 -26.97 8.38 -9.64
CA VAL A 247 -25.94 8.82 -10.59
C VAL A 247 -26.37 10.14 -11.23
N TYR A 248 -25.44 11.09 -11.27
CA TYR A 248 -25.62 12.37 -11.97
C TYR A 248 -24.43 12.57 -12.91
N GLU A 249 -24.69 12.65 -14.20
CA GLU A 249 -23.67 12.83 -15.23
C GLU A 249 -23.55 14.31 -15.63
N PHE A 250 -22.32 14.75 -15.86
CA PHE A 250 -22.03 16.08 -16.39
C PHE A 250 -20.75 16.06 -17.21
N THR A 251 -20.64 17.01 -18.15
CA THR A 251 -19.47 17.17 -19.01
C THR A 251 -18.71 18.42 -18.62
N MET A 252 -17.38 18.32 -18.48
CA MET A 252 -16.53 19.50 -18.30
C MET A 252 -16.57 20.40 -19.52
N GLY A 253 -16.35 21.68 -19.33
CA GLY A 253 -16.28 22.64 -20.44
C GLY A 253 -15.19 22.27 -21.44
N GLU A 254 -15.42 22.64 -22.71
CA GLU A 254 -14.43 22.44 -23.77
C GLU A 254 -13.09 23.12 -23.42
N GLY A 255 -11.99 22.43 -23.71
CA GLY A 255 -10.64 22.97 -23.59
C GLY A 255 -10.16 23.70 -24.85
N GLY A 256 -8.87 23.98 -24.89
CA GLY A 256 -8.20 24.49 -26.08
C GLY A 256 -8.29 23.52 -27.26
N ASN A 257 -8.11 24.04 -28.48
CA ASN A 257 -8.13 23.20 -29.67
C ASN A 257 -6.88 22.27 -29.72
N PRO A 258 -7.05 20.93 -29.61
CA PRO A 258 -5.93 19.99 -29.60
C PRO A 258 -5.00 20.13 -30.82
N ALA A 259 -5.56 20.34 -32.02
CA ALA A 259 -4.80 20.47 -33.26
C ALA A 259 -3.91 21.75 -33.32
N SER A 260 -4.14 22.72 -32.44
CA SER A 260 -3.34 23.93 -32.33
C SER A 260 -2.42 23.95 -31.12
N CYS A 261 -2.50 22.91 -30.26
CA CYS A 261 -1.63 22.80 -29.10
C CYS A 261 -0.23 22.34 -29.52
N THR A 262 0.79 23.07 -29.09
CA THR A 262 2.19 22.69 -29.26
C THR A 262 2.80 22.36 -27.91
N PHE A 263 3.81 21.49 -27.90
CA PHE A 263 4.47 21.04 -26.66
C PHE A 263 5.95 21.44 -26.69
N ASN A 264 6.41 22.04 -25.61
CA ASN A 264 7.83 22.22 -25.34
C ASN A 264 8.29 21.07 -24.42
N PHE A 265 9.45 20.52 -24.75
CA PHE A 265 10.05 19.42 -24.02
C PHE A 265 11.36 19.83 -23.40
N GLY A 266 11.63 19.35 -22.19
CA GLY A 266 12.90 19.54 -21.51
C GLY A 266 13.26 18.32 -20.68
N PHE A 267 14.54 18.18 -20.38
CA PHE A 267 14.98 17.20 -19.40
C PHE A 267 16.05 17.80 -18.50
N GLU A 268 16.06 17.38 -17.26
CA GLU A 268 17.06 17.72 -16.26
C GLU A 268 17.57 16.43 -15.64
N ALA A 269 18.88 16.24 -15.63
CA ALA A 269 19.50 15.09 -14.98
C ALA A 269 20.20 15.55 -13.71
N GLU A 270 19.70 15.11 -12.55
CA GLU A 270 20.32 15.33 -11.26
C GLU A 270 20.80 14.01 -10.67
N LYS A 271 22.10 13.81 -10.59
CA LYS A 271 22.78 12.62 -10.01
C LYS A 271 22.13 11.27 -10.42
N TRP A 272 21.07 10.87 -9.73
CA TRP A 272 20.37 9.58 -9.89
C TRP A 272 18.99 9.69 -10.49
N GLU A 273 18.51 10.90 -10.68
CA GLU A 273 17.15 11.18 -11.12
C GLU A 273 17.19 11.96 -12.43
N MET A 274 16.33 11.62 -13.34
CA MET A 274 16.07 12.37 -14.54
C MET A 274 14.64 12.84 -14.53
N TYR A 275 14.46 14.15 -14.64
CA TYR A 275 13.17 14.79 -14.72
C TYR A 275 12.89 15.19 -16.16
N LEU A 276 11.72 14.80 -16.64
CA LEU A 276 11.17 15.25 -17.89
C LEU A 276 10.23 16.40 -17.62
N ASN A 277 10.33 17.44 -18.44
CA ASN A 277 9.43 18.56 -18.45
C ASN A 277 8.61 18.52 -19.74
N VAL A 278 7.31 18.75 -19.65
CA VAL A 278 6.42 18.96 -20.78
C VAL A 278 5.55 20.17 -20.52
N GLU A 279 5.57 21.11 -21.46
CA GLU A 279 4.83 22.37 -21.38
C GLU A 279 3.94 22.52 -22.61
N PRO A 280 2.62 22.26 -22.51
CA PRO A 280 1.69 22.54 -23.58
C PRO A 280 1.46 24.03 -23.72
N SER A 281 1.26 24.53 -24.96
CA SER A 281 0.89 25.91 -25.22
C SER A 281 -0.52 26.29 -24.74
N MET A 282 -1.34 25.31 -24.41
CA MET A 282 -2.70 25.42 -23.87
C MET A 282 -2.85 24.53 -22.66
N ASN A 283 -3.11 25.12 -21.49
CA ASN A 283 -3.12 24.40 -20.22
C ASN A 283 -4.34 23.49 -20.01
N ASP A 284 -5.35 23.62 -20.83
CA ASP A 284 -6.61 22.88 -20.76
C ASP A 284 -6.80 21.90 -21.94
N VAL A 285 -5.72 21.54 -22.62
CA VAL A 285 -5.69 20.40 -23.55
C VAL A 285 -5.28 19.15 -22.76
N VAL A 286 -6.08 18.09 -22.87
CA VAL A 286 -5.76 16.80 -22.28
C VAL A 286 -4.78 16.05 -23.19
N TYR A 287 -3.71 15.52 -22.63
CA TYR A 287 -2.68 14.82 -23.38
C TYR A 287 -2.05 13.68 -22.58
N ILE A 288 -1.45 12.74 -23.30
CA ILE A 288 -0.54 11.72 -22.74
C ILE A 288 0.86 12.03 -23.25
N CYS A 289 1.88 11.86 -22.41
CA CYS A 289 3.28 11.95 -22.84
C CYS A 289 4.11 10.83 -22.20
N ASN A 290 5.18 10.45 -22.90
CA ASN A 290 6.16 9.48 -22.41
C ASN A 290 7.48 9.65 -23.16
N ILE A 291 8.46 8.78 -22.87
CA ILE A 291 9.70 8.65 -23.63
C ILE A 291 9.78 7.29 -24.30
N VAL A 292 10.60 7.23 -25.32
CA VAL A 292 10.97 5.98 -25.99
C VAL A 292 12.46 6.04 -26.35
N LYS A 293 13.18 4.92 -26.27
CA LYS A 293 14.54 4.85 -26.79
C LYS A 293 14.52 5.09 -28.29
N LYS A 294 15.47 5.91 -28.76
CA LYS A 294 15.53 6.21 -30.18
C LYS A 294 15.68 4.95 -31.04
N THR A 295 16.46 3.98 -30.59
CA THR A 295 16.64 2.70 -31.28
C THR A 295 15.34 1.94 -31.45
N ASP A 296 14.50 1.92 -30.41
CA ASP A 296 13.23 1.20 -30.40
C ASP A 296 12.21 1.91 -31.30
N LEU A 297 12.19 3.24 -31.25
CA LEU A 297 11.36 4.05 -32.16
C LEU A 297 11.77 3.88 -33.62
N ASP A 298 13.07 3.79 -33.92
CA ASP A 298 13.56 3.55 -35.28
C ASP A 298 13.11 2.18 -35.79
N VAL A 299 13.23 1.12 -34.96
CA VAL A 299 12.76 -0.25 -35.29
C VAL A 299 11.26 -0.25 -35.55
N LEU A 300 10.45 0.38 -34.68
CA LEU A 300 9.01 0.50 -34.90
C LEU A 300 8.67 1.30 -36.15
N THR A 301 9.40 2.38 -36.42
CA THR A 301 9.20 3.20 -37.63
C THR A 301 9.47 2.40 -38.90
N ASP A 302 10.52 1.57 -38.91
CA ASP A 302 10.84 0.70 -40.02
C ASP A 302 9.76 -0.40 -40.23
N ALA A 303 9.25 -0.93 -39.11
CA ALA A 303 8.23 -1.97 -39.14
C ALA A 303 6.86 -1.46 -39.61
N THR A 304 6.44 -0.27 -39.16
CA THR A 304 5.14 0.35 -39.46
C THR A 304 5.15 1.15 -40.76
N GLY A 305 6.33 1.54 -41.22
CA GLY A 305 6.54 2.34 -42.42
C GLY A 305 6.43 3.85 -42.22
N ASN A 306 6.03 4.32 -41.02
CA ASN A 306 6.05 5.75 -40.69
C ASN A 306 6.10 6.00 -39.17
N LYS A 307 6.64 7.16 -38.80
CA LYS A 307 6.85 7.55 -37.40
C LYS A 307 5.54 7.77 -36.63
N HIS A 308 4.46 8.19 -37.28
CA HIS A 308 3.18 8.41 -36.61
C HIS A 308 2.59 7.09 -36.11
N GLU A 309 2.58 6.06 -36.96
CA GLU A 309 2.12 4.72 -36.57
C GLU A 309 3.01 4.10 -35.47
N ALA A 310 4.33 4.30 -35.56
CA ALA A 310 5.27 3.85 -34.53
C ALA A 310 4.97 4.47 -33.16
N LEU A 311 4.67 5.77 -33.11
CA LEU A 311 4.30 6.46 -31.87
C LEU A 311 2.92 6.04 -31.36
N ASN A 312 2.00 5.72 -32.27
CA ASN A 312 0.71 5.17 -31.87
C ASN A 312 0.86 3.78 -31.23
N GLU A 313 1.75 2.91 -31.77
CA GLU A 313 2.12 1.65 -31.11
C GLU A 313 2.76 1.87 -29.75
N CYS A 314 3.61 2.89 -29.57
CA CYS A 314 4.16 3.24 -28.26
C CYS A 314 3.07 3.65 -27.26
N LEU A 315 2.05 4.41 -27.69
CA LEU A 315 0.91 4.79 -26.86
C LEU A 315 0.07 3.55 -26.47
N GLU A 316 -0.28 2.70 -27.42
CA GLU A 316 -1.06 1.51 -27.17
C GLU A 316 -0.31 0.54 -26.24
N THR A 317 0.98 0.32 -26.46
CA THR A 317 1.82 -0.52 -25.58
C THR A 317 1.85 0.03 -24.16
N LEU A 318 2.01 1.35 -23.98
CA LEU A 318 1.98 1.98 -22.64
C LEU A 318 0.66 1.73 -21.94
N ILE A 319 -0.47 1.84 -22.64
CA ILE A 319 -1.79 1.60 -22.08
C ILE A 319 -1.95 0.11 -21.72
N GLU A 320 -1.61 -0.80 -22.64
CA GLU A 320 -1.75 -2.25 -22.43
C GLU A 320 -0.92 -2.76 -21.25
N GLU A 321 0.30 -2.29 -21.08
CA GLU A 321 1.19 -2.65 -19.96
C GLU A 321 0.59 -2.30 -18.59
N LEU A 322 -0.19 -1.22 -18.51
CA LEU A 322 -0.78 -0.74 -17.26
C LEU A 322 -2.17 -1.32 -16.97
N ILE A 323 -2.83 -1.98 -17.92
CA ILE A 323 -4.18 -2.55 -17.72
C ILE A 323 -4.18 -3.61 -16.61
N ALA A 324 -3.12 -4.41 -16.51
CA ALA A 324 -3.02 -5.45 -15.48
C ALA A 324 -3.09 -4.86 -14.05
N ASP A 325 -2.54 -3.67 -13.85
CA ASP A 325 -2.49 -2.99 -12.55
C ASP A 325 -3.74 -2.12 -12.31
N CYS A 326 -4.29 -1.51 -13.35
CA CYS A 326 -5.41 -0.56 -13.26
C CYS A 326 -6.80 -1.21 -13.48
N GLY A 327 -6.86 -2.39 -14.10
CA GLY A 327 -8.08 -3.17 -14.35
C GLY A 327 -8.79 -2.88 -15.66
N SER A 328 -8.69 -1.68 -16.26
CA SER A 328 -9.29 -1.36 -17.54
C SER A 328 -8.50 -0.28 -18.29
N ARG A 329 -8.74 -0.18 -19.63
CA ARG A 329 -8.18 0.87 -20.49
C ARG A 329 -8.57 2.26 -20.01
N GLU A 330 -9.85 2.46 -19.72
CA GLU A 330 -10.41 3.75 -19.30
C GLU A 330 -9.75 4.25 -18.01
N ARG A 331 -9.51 3.35 -17.06
CA ARG A 331 -8.77 3.66 -15.81
C ARG A 331 -7.31 4.02 -16.08
N VAL A 332 -6.65 3.32 -16.97
CA VAL A 332 -5.27 3.65 -17.40
C VAL A 332 -5.24 5.03 -18.01
N VAL A 333 -6.13 5.31 -18.98
CA VAL A 333 -6.19 6.61 -19.67
C VAL A 333 -6.48 7.74 -18.69
N ASP A 334 -7.38 7.54 -17.72
CA ASP A 334 -7.61 8.51 -16.65
C ASP A 334 -6.35 8.75 -15.82
N LEU A 335 -5.62 7.71 -15.47
CA LEU A 335 -4.42 7.82 -14.63
C LEU A 335 -3.27 8.55 -15.33
N ILE A 336 -3.00 8.23 -16.62
CA ILE A 336 -1.81 8.72 -17.34
C ILE A 336 -2.04 9.98 -18.15
N SER A 337 -3.30 10.38 -18.40
CA SER A 337 -3.59 11.63 -19.10
C SER A 337 -3.52 12.83 -18.16
N MET A 338 -3.02 13.92 -18.66
CA MET A 338 -2.69 15.11 -17.90
C MET A 338 -3.08 16.39 -18.64
N MET A 339 -3.10 17.49 -17.92
CA MET A 339 -3.27 18.86 -18.44
C MET A 339 -2.22 19.79 -17.84
N GLY A 340 -1.99 20.92 -18.50
CA GLY A 340 -1.01 21.92 -18.07
C GLY A 340 0.43 21.40 -18.08
N SER A 341 1.35 22.21 -17.58
CA SER A 341 2.76 21.84 -17.52
C SER A 341 3.01 20.78 -16.47
N GLN A 342 3.80 19.76 -16.81
CA GLN A 342 4.13 18.65 -15.93
C GLN A 342 5.62 18.43 -15.85
N GLN A 343 6.07 17.97 -14.68
CA GLN A 343 7.42 17.45 -14.44
C GLN A 343 7.30 16.09 -13.76
N PHE A 344 7.97 15.10 -14.28
CA PHE A 344 7.94 13.74 -13.72
C PHE A 344 9.29 13.06 -13.79
N ASN A 345 9.58 12.26 -12.77
CA ASN A 345 10.79 11.46 -12.69
C ASN A 345 10.62 10.16 -13.50
N ILE A 346 11.66 9.81 -14.25
CA ILE A 346 11.64 8.58 -15.06
C ILE A 346 12.84 7.69 -14.74
N LYS A 347 12.65 6.40 -14.97
CA LYS A 347 13.74 5.44 -15.05
C LYS A 347 14.39 5.54 -16.42
N TYR A 348 15.74 5.59 -16.47
CA TYR A 348 16.48 5.69 -17.72
C TYR A 348 17.70 4.76 -17.72
N GLU A 349 18.20 4.45 -18.90
CA GLU A 349 19.50 3.79 -19.10
C GLU A 349 20.57 4.86 -19.38
N TYR A 350 21.76 4.66 -18.83
CA TYR A 350 22.88 5.58 -19.06
C TYR A 350 23.35 5.57 -20.53
N ALA A 351 23.92 6.69 -20.98
CA ALA A 351 24.47 6.86 -22.29
C ALA A 351 23.56 6.38 -23.42
N THR A 352 22.25 6.56 -23.25
CA THR A 352 21.22 6.09 -24.17
C THR A 352 20.47 7.27 -24.78
N GLU A 353 20.24 7.21 -26.11
CA GLU A 353 19.45 8.21 -26.81
C GLU A 353 17.95 7.95 -26.63
N TYR A 354 17.23 9.00 -26.25
CA TYR A 354 15.79 9.01 -26.08
C TYR A 354 15.12 10.11 -26.89
N VAL A 355 13.83 9.90 -27.13
CA VAL A 355 12.89 10.87 -27.69
C VAL A 355 11.72 10.97 -26.74
N GLN A 356 11.34 12.18 -26.35
CA GLN A 356 10.10 12.46 -25.62
C GLN A 356 8.99 12.74 -26.64
N TRP A 357 7.80 12.24 -26.36
CA TRP A 357 6.63 12.50 -27.19
C TRP A 357 5.42 12.88 -26.35
N ALA A 358 4.51 13.64 -26.93
CA ALA A 358 3.21 13.96 -26.35
C ALA A 358 2.15 13.95 -27.45
N VAL A 359 0.94 13.55 -27.09
CA VAL A 359 -0.21 13.53 -28.00
C VAL A 359 -1.47 13.94 -27.24
N PRO A 360 -2.26 14.90 -27.77
CA PRO A 360 -3.59 15.16 -27.27
C PRO A 360 -4.50 13.94 -27.46
N VAL A 361 -5.30 13.62 -26.41
CA VAL A 361 -6.17 12.45 -26.42
C VAL A 361 -7.59 12.79 -26.00
N ASP A 362 -8.56 11.97 -26.45
CA ASP A 362 -9.91 11.94 -25.92
C ASP A 362 -10.00 11.09 -24.63
N GLN A 363 -11.19 10.97 -24.09
CA GLN A 363 -11.47 10.20 -22.85
C GLN A 363 -11.22 8.70 -23.00
N ASP A 364 -11.21 8.16 -24.22
CA ASP A 364 -10.92 6.75 -24.51
C ASP A 364 -9.44 6.50 -24.81
N GLY A 365 -8.62 7.58 -24.80
CA GLY A 365 -7.18 7.54 -25.06
C GLY A 365 -6.82 7.54 -26.55
N ASN A 366 -7.78 7.87 -27.44
CA ASN A 366 -7.48 7.99 -28.86
C ASN A 366 -6.85 9.36 -29.15
N PRO A 367 -5.81 9.42 -30.02
CA PRO A 367 -5.23 10.68 -30.46
C PRO A 367 -6.25 11.61 -31.13
N THR A 368 -6.33 12.85 -30.66
CA THR A 368 -7.19 13.91 -31.23
C THR A 368 -6.41 14.93 -32.08
N ALA A 369 -5.07 14.79 -32.11
CA ALA A 369 -4.16 15.58 -32.93
C ALA A 369 -2.89 14.77 -33.24
N ASP A 370 -1.97 15.36 -34.02
CA ASP A 370 -0.68 14.75 -34.34
C ASP A 370 0.23 14.69 -33.09
N PHE A 371 1.11 13.68 -33.06
CA PHE A 371 2.15 13.57 -32.04
C PHE A 371 3.15 14.71 -32.15
N SER A 372 3.45 15.35 -31.03
CA SER A 372 4.60 16.22 -30.87
C SER A 372 5.79 15.42 -30.36
N VAL A 373 6.98 15.70 -30.86
CA VAL A 373 8.18 14.90 -30.56
C VAL A 373 9.35 15.84 -30.28
N SER A 374 10.12 15.57 -29.24
CA SER A 374 11.32 16.32 -28.90
C SER A 374 12.46 16.10 -29.91
N GLU A 375 13.48 16.95 -29.85
CA GLU A 375 14.81 16.58 -30.34
C GLU A 375 15.30 15.33 -29.60
N VAL A 376 16.20 14.57 -30.25
CA VAL A 376 16.87 13.44 -29.59
C VAL A 376 17.76 13.97 -28.48
N PHE A 377 17.64 13.43 -27.30
CA PHE A 377 18.54 13.74 -26.19
C PHE A 377 19.25 12.48 -25.69
N MET A 378 20.46 12.67 -25.16
CA MET A 378 21.26 11.58 -24.60
C MET A 378 21.26 11.68 -23.09
N THR A 379 20.97 10.56 -22.42
CA THR A 379 21.12 10.48 -20.97
C THR A 379 22.60 10.52 -20.58
N PRO A 380 22.94 11.01 -19.35
CA PRO A 380 24.31 11.06 -18.88
C PRO A 380 24.99 9.68 -18.96
N ALA A 381 26.29 9.69 -19.22
CA ALA A 381 27.10 8.47 -19.05
C ALA A 381 27.16 8.11 -17.57
N GLU A 382 27.24 6.81 -17.27
CA GLU A 382 27.45 6.35 -15.91
C GLU A 382 28.81 6.85 -15.42
N GLU A 383 28.80 7.75 -14.45
CA GLU A 383 30.02 8.25 -13.84
C GLU A 383 30.45 7.34 -12.68
N LYS A 384 31.38 6.42 -12.95
CA LYS A 384 31.97 5.57 -11.93
C LYS A 384 33.29 6.13 -11.42
N SER A 385 33.51 5.97 -10.12
CA SER A 385 34.76 6.26 -9.44
C SER A 385 35.44 4.97 -9.02
N ASP A 386 36.75 5.00 -8.81
CA ASP A 386 37.52 3.91 -8.20
C ASP A 386 37.40 3.91 -6.66
N ALA A 387 36.67 4.88 -6.09
CA ALA A 387 36.39 4.89 -4.66
C ALA A 387 35.47 3.72 -4.29
N SER A 388 35.92 2.86 -3.38
CA SER A 388 35.18 1.64 -3.04
C SER A 388 35.21 1.36 -1.54
N LEU A 389 34.29 0.52 -1.10
CA LEU A 389 34.29 -0.07 0.23
C LEU A 389 34.49 -1.57 0.14
N SER A 390 35.13 -2.12 1.16
CA SER A 390 35.24 -3.57 1.38
C SER A 390 34.83 -3.89 2.81
N ILE A 391 34.15 -5.02 3.00
CA ILE A 391 33.90 -5.57 4.33
C ILE A 391 35.22 -6.18 4.85
N VAL A 392 35.66 -5.69 6.00
CA VAL A 392 36.81 -6.29 6.72
C VAL A 392 36.31 -7.49 7.53
N SER A 393 35.24 -7.29 8.26
CA SER A 393 34.56 -8.33 9.03
C SER A 393 33.16 -7.84 9.47
N TYR A 394 32.29 -8.79 9.77
CA TYR A 394 31.11 -8.53 10.57
C TYR A 394 30.97 -9.60 11.66
N ARG A 395 30.36 -9.22 12.78
CA ARG A 395 30.02 -10.10 13.88
C ARG A 395 28.57 -9.88 14.27
N VAL A 396 27.87 -10.94 14.59
CA VAL A 396 26.45 -10.91 14.95
C VAL A 396 26.32 -11.19 16.43
N PHE A 397 25.60 -10.35 17.15
CA PHE A 397 25.31 -10.47 18.57
C PHE A 397 23.81 -10.63 18.81
N ASN A 398 23.46 -11.29 19.91
CA ASN A 398 22.08 -11.34 20.36
C ASN A 398 21.75 -10.02 21.09
N GLY A 399 20.85 -9.23 20.51
CA GLY A 399 20.45 -7.94 21.08
C GLY A 399 19.81 -8.04 22.46
N SER A 400 19.14 -9.15 22.79
CA SER A 400 18.60 -9.39 24.13
C SER A 400 19.70 -9.60 25.19
N GLU A 401 20.79 -10.28 24.83
CA GLU A 401 21.95 -10.44 25.69
C GLU A 401 22.67 -9.11 25.90
N LEU A 402 22.89 -8.36 24.82
CA LEU A 402 23.47 -7.01 24.90
C LEU A 402 22.61 -6.06 25.73
N ALA A 403 21.28 -6.09 25.56
CA ALA A 403 20.36 -5.30 26.35
C ALA A 403 20.41 -5.65 27.87
N THR A 404 20.77 -6.86 28.20
CA THR A 404 20.95 -7.31 29.59
C THR A 404 22.30 -6.84 30.17
N LEU A 405 23.38 -6.93 29.39
CA LEU A 405 24.71 -6.53 29.84
C LEU A 405 24.92 -5.01 29.77
N TYR A 406 24.37 -4.36 28.75
CA TYR A 406 24.52 -2.92 28.46
C TYR A 406 23.16 -2.24 28.24
N PRO A 407 22.30 -2.18 29.26
CA PRO A 407 20.91 -1.73 29.10
C PRO A 407 20.77 -0.24 28.71
N SER A 408 21.78 0.58 28.97
CA SER A 408 21.78 1.98 28.52
C SER A 408 21.88 2.12 26.99
N ASP A 409 22.64 1.23 26.37
CA ASP A 409 23.03 1.37 24.96
C ASP A 409 22.17 0.50 24.03
N PHE A 410 21.70 -0.67 24.50
CA PHE A 410 21.03 -1.67 23.70
C PHE A 410 19.59 -1.99 24.12
N LYS A 411 18.91 -1.12 24.90
CA LYS A 411 17.51 -1.34 25.32
C LYS A 411 16.57 -1.64 24.12
N VAL A 412 16.75 -0.92 23.02
CA VAL A 412 15.94 -1.05 21.81
C VAL A 412 16.29 -2.27 20.95
N ALA A 413 17.42 -2.94 21.22
CA ALA A 413 17.89 -4.11 20.46
C ALA A 413 17.30 -5.43 20.98
N LYS A 414 16.47 -5.40 22.05
CA LYS A 414 15.89 -6.61 22.61
C LYS A 414 15.00 -7.33 21.57
N GLY A 415 15.32 -8.60 21.30
CA GLY A 415 14.62 -9.41 20.31
C GLY A 415 15.26 -9.38 18.91
N TYR A 416 16.12 -8.41 18.63
CA TYR A 416 16.80 -8.21 17.34
C TYR A 416 18.21 -8.75 17.31
N ALA A 417 18.80 -8.83 16.12
CA ALA A 417 20.23 -8.97 15.92
C ALA A 417 20.93 -7.61 16.11
N VAL A 418 22.16 -7.61 16.61
CA VAL A 418 23.06 -6.47 16.54
C VAL A 418 24.25 -6.88 15.71
N VAL A 419 24.50 -6.18 14.61
CA VAL A 419 25.63 -6.45 13.72
C VAL A 419 26.72 -5.42 13.96
N GLU A 420 27.89 -5.87 14.38
CA GLU A 420 29.09 -5.07 14.29
C GLU A 420 29.65 -5.20 12.89
N LEU A 421 29.60 -4.14 12.12
CA LEU A 421 30.10 -4.06 10.76
C LEU A 421 31.40 -3.25 10.74
N ILE A 422 32.46 -3.82 10.20
CA ILE A 422 33.75 -3.14 9.99
C ILE A 422 34.02 -3.10 8.49
N VAL A 423 34.13 -1.88 7.96
CA VAL A 423 34.43 -1.62 6.55
C VAL A 423 35.76 -0.90 6.38
N LYS A 424 36.35 -1.05 5.21
CA LYS A 424 37.57 -0.37 4.82
C LYS A 424 37.33 0.37 3.50
N PRO A 425 37.47 1.70 3.46
CA PRO A 425 37.46 2.47 2.22
C PRO A 425 38.76 2.31 1.45
N SER A 426 38.70 2.46 0.12
CA SER A 426 39.86 2.59 -0.74
C SER A 426 40.59 3.92 -0.52
N GLU A 427 41.84 4.04 -1.03
CA GLU A 427 42.61 5.29 -0.92
C GLU A 427 41.96 6.48 -1.71
N SER A 428 41.20 6.17 -2.74
CA SER A 428 40.47 7.15 -3.53
C SER A 428 39.17 7.63 -2.88
N ALA A 429 38.69 6.97 -1.82
CA ALA A 429 37.49 7.35 -1.13
C ALA A 429 37.71 8.51 -0.16
N VAL A 430 36.96 9.57 -0.28
CA VAL A 430 36.96 10.70 0.67
C VAL A 430 35.73 10.72 1.57
N LYS A 431 34.64 10.09 1.12
CA LYS A 431 33.41 9.87 1.88
C LYS A 431 32.90 8.46 1.65
N TRP A 432 32.25 7.88 2.62
CA TRP A 432 31.62 6.58 2.49
C TRP A 432 30.48 6.41 3.49
N TRP A 433 29.54 5.54 3.11
CA TRP A 433 28.39 5.15 3.93
C TRP A 433 28.23 3.64 3.84
N SER A 434 27.85 3.00 4.92
CA SER A 434 27.49 1.59 4.93
C SER A 434 26.32 1.35 5.87
N TYR A 435 25.50 0.36 5.53
CA TYR A 435 24.30 0.00 6.27
C TYR A 435 23.99 -1.48 6.10
N ILE A 436 23.07 -2.00 6.91
CA ILE A 436 22.48 -3.32 6.73
C ILE A 436 20.97 -3.19 6.63
N ALA A 437 20.37 -3.80 5.64
CA ALA A 437 18.93 -3.81 5.43
C ALA A 437 18.39 -5.23 5.44
N LEU A 438 17.11 -5.36 5.79
CA LEU A 438 16.37 -6.62 5.70
C LEU A 438 16.23 -7.05 4.24
N ASP A 439 16.19 -8.37 4.01
CA ASP A 439 16.01 -9.05 2.73
C ASP A 439 17.22 -9.04 1.79
N ASP A 440 17.08 -9.78 0.69
CA ASP A 440 18.01 -9.82 -0.43
C ASP A 440 17.73 -8.67 -1.40
N LEU A 441 18.59 -7.66 -1.39
CA LEU A 441 18.43 -6.47 -2.23
C LEU A 441 19.15 -6.56 -3.59
N THR A 442 19.73 -7.70 -3.96
CA THR A 442 20.51 -7.83 -5.19
C THR A 442 19.69 -7.67 -6.48
N SER A 443 18.37 -7.82 -6.39
CA SER A 443 17.44 -7.61 -7.53
C SER A 443 17.03 -6.14 -7.74
N TYR A 444 17.37 -5.25 -6.79
CA TYR A 444 16.99 -3.84 -6.89
C TYR A 444 18.00 -3.04 -7.74
N PRO A 445 17.54 -1.98 -8.44
CA PRO A 445 18.45 -1.11 -9.18
C PRO A 445 19.50 -0.48 -8.27
N GLU A 446 20.78 -0.48 -8.72
CA GLU A 446 21.92 0.06 -7.97
C GLU A 446 21.66 1.48 -7.46
N GLN A 447 21.09 2.34 -8.29
CA GLN A 447 20.75 3.74 -7.95
C GLN A 447 19.76 3.84 -6.79
N THR A 448 18.74 2.97 -6.76
CA THR A 448 17.75 2.93 -5.66
C THR A 448 18.43 2.55 -4.36
N ILE A 449 19.33 1.57 -4.40
CA ILE A 449 20.07 1.13 -3.22
C ILE A 449 21.00 2.24 -2.72
N ILE A 450 21.74 2.90 -3.60
CA ILE A 450 22.62 4.02 -3.23
C ILE A 450 21.81 5.17 -2.60
N LYS A 451 20.68 5.53 -3.18
CA LYS A 451 19.79 6.55 -2.60
C LYS A 451 19.33 6.18 -1.18
N ASN A 452 18.98 4.92 -0.97
CA ASN A 452 18.57 4.42 0.35
C ASN A 452 19.72 4.42 1.35
N ILE A 453 20.95 4.06 0.94
CA ILE A 453 22.14 4.13 1.80
C ILE A 453 22.39 5.57 2.26
N LEU A 454 22.28 6.54 1.37
CA LEU A 454 22.52 7.96 1.69
C LEU A 454 21.45 8.55 2.61
N GLN A 455 20.26 7.96 2.67
CA GLN A 455 19.15 8.33 3.54
C GLN A 455 19.09 7.48 4.82
N ALA A 456 19.87 6.41 4.92
CA ALA A 456 19.88 5.54 6.09
C ALA A 456 20.40 6.29 7.34
N PRO A 457 19.98 5.88 8.54
CA PRO A 457 20.46 6.46 9.80
C PRO A 457 21.89 6.00 10.12
N THR A 458 22.83 6.33 9.26
CA THR A 458 24.26 6.02 9.38
C THR A 458 25.09 7.28 9.19
N ASP A 459 26.15 7.41 9.95
CA ASP A 459 27.07 8.53 9.84
C ASP A 459 28.06 8.34 8.69
N GLU A 460 28.30 9.44 7.97
CA GLU A 460 29.33 9.49 6.93
C GLU A 460 30.72 9.16 7.53
N GLY A 461 31.48 8.31 6.86
CA GLY A 461 32.87 8.03 7.22
C GLY A 461 33.07 7.02 8.36
N MET A 462 32.03 6.36 8.81
CA MET A 462 32.14 5.33 9.85
C MET A 462 32.81 4.07 9.29
N THR A 463 33.89 3.63 9.93
CA THR A 463 34.56 2.36 9.58
C THR A 463 34.16 1.20 10.49
N ARG A 464 33.53 1.48 11.61
CA ARG A 464 32.96 0.50 12.54
C ARG A 464 31.59 1.00 13.01
N GLN A 465 30.59 0.16 12.87
CA GLN A 465 29.20 0.46 13.25
C GLN A 465 28.60 -0.71 14.02
N LEU A 466 27.64 -0.38 14.90
CA LEU A 466 26.78 -1.34 15.58
C LEU A 466 25.34 -1.06 15.10
N ILE A 467 24.81 -1.95 14.30
CA ILE A 467 23.53 -1.76 13.61
C ILE A 467 22.54 -2.80 14.12
N VAL A 468 21.37 -2.35 14.59
CA VAL A 468 20.27 -3.24 14.96
C VAL A 468 19.56 -3.68 13.69
N SER A 469 19.35 -4.99 13.53
CA SER A 469 18.65 -5.55 12.38
C SER A 469 17.79 -6.75 12.76
N PHE A 470 16.97 -7.21 11.83
CA PHE A 470 16.10 -8.38 12.02
C PHE A 470 16.90 -9.67 11.80
N TRP A 471 16.46 -10.74 12.44
CA TRP A 471 16.97 -12.08 12.18
C TRP A 471 16.52 -12.56 10.79
N GLY A 472 17.32 -13.37 10.13
CA GLY A 472 17.03 -13.91 8.80
C GLY A 472 17.94 -13.35 7.73
N THR A 473 17.46 -13.29 6.49
CA THR A 473 18.19 -12.76 5.34
C THR A 473 18.32 -11.25 5.44
N ASN A 474 19.53 -10.75 5.27
CA ASN A 474 19.85 -9.33 5.28
C ASN A 474 20.88 -9.03 4.18
N THR A 475 20.97 -7.78 3.75
CA THR A 475 22.00 -7.33 2.82
C THR A 475 22.86 -6.24 3.48
N ILE A 476 24.16 -6.49 3.60
CA ILE A 476 25.13 -5.46 3.91
C ILE A 476 25.36 -4.66 2.64
N MET A 477 25.22 -3.36 2.71
CA MET A 477 25.39 -2.47 1.57
C MET A 477 26.25 -1.27 1.93
N GLY A 478 26.95 -0.73 0.93
CA GLY A 478 27.77 0.45 1.14
C GLY A 478 28.23 1.07 -0.16
N VAL A 479 28.53 2.36 -0.09
CA VAL A 479 29.04 3.13 -1.23
C VAL A 479 30.11 4.12 -0.77
N ALA A 480 31.10 4.36 -1.61
CA ALA A 480 32.12 5.36 -1.39
C ALA A 480 32.09 6.45 -2.47
N GLN A 481 32.53 7.64 -2.10
CA GLN A 481 32.59 8.82 -2.96
C GLN A 481 34.01 9.36 -3.03
N ASP A 482 34.47 9.73 -4.22
CA ASP A 482 35.76 10.35 -4.44
C ASP A 482 35.76 11.87 -4.22
N ALA A 483 36.92 12.51 -4.38
CA ALA A 483 37.10 13.94 -4.21
C ALA A 483 36.32 14.80 -5.24
N ASN A 484 35.87 14.21 -6.34
CA ASN A 484 35.05 14.87 -7.36
C ASN A 484 33.54 14.70 -7.10
N GLY A 485 33.18 14.03 -6.02
CA GLY A 485 31.78 13.75 -5.70
C GLY A 485 31.17 12.58 -6.47
N LYS A 486 31.97 11.78 -7.18
CA LYS A 486 31.53 10.60 -7.93
C LYS A 486 31.49 9.38 -7.02
N TYR A 487 30.46 8.58 -7.15
CA TYR A 487 30.31 7.34 -6.40
C TYR A 487 30.99 6.18 -7.14
N GLY A 488 31.61 5.30 -6.38
CA GLY A 488 32.22 4.08 -6.90
C GLY A 488 31.25 2.90 -6.86
N PRO A 489 31.78 1.68 -7.07
CA PRO A 489 30.96 0.48 -7.09
C PRO A 489 30.18 0.29 -5.81
N LEU A 490 28.92 -0.13 -5.93
CA LEU A 490 28.08 -0.49 -4.80
C LEU A 490 28.61 -1.78 -4.16
N LEU A 491 28.83 -1.75 -2.84
CA LEU A 491 29.07 -2.92 -2.04
C LEU A 491 27.73 -3.56 -1.70
N LEU A 492 27.52 -4.82 -2.08
CA LEU A 492 26.36 -5.63 -1.71
C LEU A 492 26.85 -7.02 -1.28
N GLU A 493 26.47 -7.45 -0.08
CA GLU A 493 26.73 -8.80 0.43
C GLU A 493 25.50 -9.30 1.19
N VAL A 494 24.87 -10.37 0.67
CA VAL A 494 23.73 -11.01 1.32
C VAL A 494 24.24 -11.90 2.44
N VAL A 495 23.73 -11.70 3.64
CA VAL A 495 24.12 -12.40 4.86
C VAL A 495 22.92 -13.00 5.57
N GLN A 496 23.13 -14.13 6.24
CA GLN A 496 22.11 -14.77 7.06
C GLN A 496 22.41 -14.51 8.54
N LEU A 497 21.53 -13.75 9.22
CA LEU A 497 21.64 -13.51 10.65
C LEU A 497 20.88 -14.62 11.40
N ASP A 498 21.64 -15.54 12.05
CA ASP A 498 21.11 -16.70 12.74
C ASP A 498 21.31 -16.58 14.26
N LYS A 499 20.20 -16.69 15.02
CA LYS A 499 20.21 -16.68 16.50
C LYS A 499 21.10 -17.75 17.13
N ASN A 500 21.34 -18.85 16.41
CA ASN A 500 22.16 -19.96 16.89
C ASN A 500 23.64 -19.82 16.55
N ASN A 501 24.01 -18.80 15.77
CA ASN A 501 25.39 -18.53 15.36
C ASN A 501 25.78 -17.08 15.66
N VAL A 502 25.80 -16.76 16.93
CA VAL A 502 26.13 -15.41 17.42
C VAL A 502 27.45 -15.35 18.16
N THR A 503 28.10 -14.20 18.11
CA THR A 503 29.26 -13.89 18.94
C THR A 503 28.78 -13.65 20.38
N PRO A 504 29.48 -14.19 21.41
CA PRO A 504 29.12 -13.90 22.81
C PRO A 504 29.09 -12.40 23.10
N ALA A 505 28.05 -11.93 23.77
CA ALA A 505 27.86 -10.51 24.09
C ALA A 505 29.02 -9.91 24.92
N SER A 506 29.79 -10.75 25.63
CA SER A 506 31.01 -10.33 26.39
C SER A 506 32.20 -9.99 25.50
N GLU A 507 32.12 -10.23 24.20
CA GLU A 507 33.21 -9.93 23.26
C GLU A 507 32.99 -8.61 22.49
N LEU A 508 31.90 -7.88 22.78
CA LEU A 508 31.66 -6.56 22.25
C LEU A 508 32.60 -5.55 22.92
#